data_f822f0af5e73478c8b7d83fb3b7feac0
#
_entry.id   f822f0af5e73478c8b7d83fb3b7feac0
#
_cell.length_a   1.000
_cell.length_b   1.000
_cell.length_c   1.000
_cell.angle_alpha   90.00
_cell.angle_beta   90.00
_cell.angle_gamma   90.00
#
_symmetry.space_group_name_H-M   'P 1'
#
loop_
_entity.id
_entity.type
_entity.pdbx_description
1 polymer ?
#
loop_
_entity_poly.entity_id
_entity_poly.type
_entity_poly.pdbx_seq_one_letter_code
_entity_poly.pdbx_strand_id
1 'polypeptide(L)'
;VRLRLKIDYAVCEKLCVPAEGRAELTLAPGNSVHNADLSAAEARVPKQVTAAQAGLTARRVTTGAKPQVAVDLAAPPGQPIELFVEGPTPKWALPIPKPAKPASNGQAQFSFDLDGMPPGVDAKSPVDLTFTVVTGDRAVEVKSRLD
;
A
#
# COMPACT_ATOMS: atom_id res chain seq x y z
N VAL A 1 18.40 -24.54 5.23
CA VAL A 1 17.84 -23.43 6.03
C VAL A 1 16.52 -23.90 6.62
N ARG A 2 16.30 -23.69 7.93
CA ARG A 2 15.00 -23.92 8.58
C ARG A 2 14.27 -22.61 8.74
N LEU A 3 13.10 -22.50 8.12
CA LEU A 3 12.19 -21.37 8.27
C LEU A 3 11.16 -21.70 9.35
N ARG A 4 10.91 -20.74 10.22
CA ARG A 4 9.84 -20.82 11.23
C ARG A 4 8.93 -19.61 11.05
N LEU A 5 7.66 -19.89 10.85
CA LEU A 5 6.63 -18.88 10.70
C LEU A 5 5.75 -18.88 11.95
N LYS A 6 5.54 -17.69 12.49
CA LYS A 6 4.51 -17.42 13.49
C LYS A 6 3.60 -16.32 12.92
N ILE A 7 2.31 -16.58 12.89
CA ILE A 7 1.30 -15.62 12.43
C ILE A 7 0.35 -15.37 13.59
N ASP A 8 0.29 -14.12 14.03
CA ASP A 8 -0.75 -13.66 14.95
C ASP A 8 -1.79 -12.91 14.10
N TYR A 9 -3.05 -13.35 14.15
CA TYR A 9 -4.13 -12.78 13.34
C TYR A 9 -5.44 -12.74 14.13
N ALA A 10 -6.43 -12.07 13.59
CA ALA A 10 -7.78 -12.08 14.14
C ALA A 10 -8.80 -12.42 13.07
N VAL A 11 -9.77 -13.24 13.43
CA VAL A 11 -10.94 -13.51 12.60
C VAL A 11 -12.08 -12.62 13.11
N CYS A 12 -12.59 -11.76 12.24
CA CYS A 12 -13.57 -10.75 12.61
C CYS A 12 -14.86 -10.91 11.82
N GLU A 13 -15.99 -10.88 12.54
CA GLU A 13 -17.32 -10.65 11.99
C GLU A 13 -17.96 -9.50 12.76
N LYS A 14 -18.62 -9.78 13.87
CA LYS A 14 -19.12 -8.78 14.85
C LYS A 14 -18.12 -8.55 15.97
N LEU A 15 -17.31 -9.53 16.25
CA LEU A 15 -16.24 -9.52 17.25
C LEU A 15 -14.99 -10.10 16.60
N CYS A 16 -13.84 -9.51 16.90
CA CYS A 16 -12.56 -10.06 16.48
C CYS A 16 -12.03 -11.05 17.50
N VAL A 17 -11.80 -12.28 17.06
CA VAL A 17 -11.23 -13.35 17.89
C VAL A 17 -9.76 -13.51 17.49
N PRO A 18 -8.80 -13.25 18.40
CA PRO A 18 -7.40 -13.45 18.11
C PRO A 18 -7.09 -14.94 17.96
N ALA A 19 -6.20 -15.25 17.02
CA ALA A 19 -5.74 -16.59 16.74
C ALA A 19 -4.24 -16.57 16.41
N GLU A 20 -3.59 -17.71 16.57
CA GLU A 20 -2.18 -17.88 16.25
C GLU A 20 -1.99 -19.10 15.35
N GLY A 21 -1.18 -18.94 14.30
CA GLY A 21 -0.74 -20.02 13.44
C GLY A 21 0.77 -20.19 13.50
N ARG A 22 1.25 -21.42 13.40
CA ARG A 22 2.69 -21.73 13.32
C ARG A 22 2.94 -22.73 12.22
N ALA A 23 4.06 -22.55 11.52
CA ALA A 23 4.55 -23.51 10.53
C ALA A 23 6.08 -23.56 10.54
N GLU A 24 6.62 -24.73 10.23
CA GLU A 24 8.06 -24.90 10.00
C GLU A 24 8.29 -25.52 8.63
N LEU A 25 9.32 -25.03 7.92
CA LEU A 25 9.75 -25.56 6.65
C LEU A 25 11.28 -25.65 6.63
N THR A 26 11.78 -26.82 6.25
CA THR A 26 13.21 -27.00 6.01
C THR A 26 13.48 -26.92 4.51
N LEU A 27 14.30 -25.93 4.11
CA LEU A 27 14.73 -25.76 2.73
C LEU A 27 16.07 -26.48 2.55
N ALA A 28 16.11 -27.45 1.65
CA ALA A 28 17.35 -28.07 1.20
C ALA A 28 17.97 -27.21 0.07
N PRO A 29 19.32 -27.24 -0.10
CA PRO A 29 19.96 -26.66 -1.26
C PRO A 29 19.52 -27.40 -2.53
N GLY A 30 19.35 -26.66 -3.63
CA GLY A 30 19.07 -27.22 -4.95
C GLY A 30 17.76 -26.72 -5.55
N ASN A 31 17.41 -27.24 -6.71
CA ASN A 31 16.18 -26.90 -7.41
C ASN A 31 14.97 -27.50 -6.70
N SER A 32 13.92 -26.71 -6.54
CA SER A 32 12.64 -27.12 -5.99
C SER A 32 11.61 -27.31 -7.12
N VAL A 33 10.69 -28.25 -6.91
CA VAL A 33 9.51 -28.39 -7.79
C VAL A 33 8.60 -27.15 -7.75
N HIS A 34 8.79 -26.30 -6.74
CA HIS A 34 8.03 -25.05 -6.55
C HIS A 34 8.71 -23.80 -7.13
N ASN A 35 9.83 -23.93 -7.87
CA ASN A 35 10.53 -22.78 -8.41
C ASN A 35 9.65 -21.94 -9.35
N ALA A 36 8.80 -22.59 -10.14
CA ALA A 36 7.87 -21.88 -11.03
C ALA A 36 6.83 -21.06 -10.22
N ASP A 37 6.30 -21.64 -9.16
CA ASP A 37 5.33 -20.95 -8.27
C ASP A 37 5.98 -19.76 -7.54
N LEU A 38 7.23 -19.94 -7.09
CA LEU A 38 8.00 -18.86 -6.45
C LEU A 38 8.27 -17.72 -7.43
N SER A 39 8.70 -18.02 -8.66
CA SER A 39 8.93 -17.00 -9.68
C SER A 39 7.64 -16.27 -10.07
N ALA A 40 6.53 -16.99 -10.15
CA ALA A 40 5.22 -16.39 -10.41
C ALA A 40 4.77 -15.47 -9.23
N ALA A 41 5.05 -15.86 -8.01
CA ALA A 41 4.78 -15.03 -6.83
C ALA A 41 5.67 -13.78 -6.78
N GLU A 42 6.97 -13.93 -7.06
CA GLU A 42 7.91 -12.81 -7.15
C GLU A 42 7.53 -11.80 -8.23
N ALA A 43 7.04 -12.28 -9.38
CA ALA A 43 6.58 -11.41 -10.46
C ALA A 43 5.38 -10.54 -10.08
N ARG A 44 4.63 -10.91 -9.02
CA ARG A 44 3.49 -10.16 -8.48
C ARG A 44 3.89 -9.12 -7.44
N VAL A 45 5.11 -9.17 -6.91
CA VAL A 45 5.60 -8.18 -5.96
C VAL A 45 5.63 -6.80 -6.65
N PRO A 46 5.05 -5.75 -6.03
CA PRO A 46 5.06 -4.42 -6.61
C PRO A 46 6.48 -3.94 -6.93
N LYS A 47 6.68 -3.47 -8.16
CA LYS A 47 7.98 -2.92 -8.55
C LYS A 47 8.10 -1.47 -8.10
N GLN A 48 9.22 -1.12 -7.48
CA GLN A 48 9.51 0.26 -7.13
C GLN A 48 9.74 1.10 -8.39
N VAL A 49 9.00 2.19 -8.51
CA VAL A 49 9.11 3.17 -9.59
C VAL A 49 9.10 4.59 -9.03
N THR A 50 9.53 5.56 -9.83
CA THR A 50 9.43 6.97 -9.44
C THR A 50 7.98 7.47 -9.56
N ALA A 51 7.65 8.54 -8.85
CA ALA A 51 6.34 9.19 -8.94
C ALA A 51 6.02 9.63 -10.37
N ALA A 52 7.01 10.13 -11.10
CA ALA A 52 6.86 10.50 -12.51
C ALA A 52 6.53 9.30 -13.42
N GLN A 53 7.18 8.15 -13.21
CA GLN A 53 6.91 6.93 -13.98
C GLN A 53 5.51 6.36 -13.72
N ALA A 54 5.02 6.50 -12.48
CA ALA A 54 3.66 6.10 -12.12
C ALA A 54 2.61 7.15 -12.49
N GLY A 55 3.01 8.36 -12.90
CA GLY A 55 2.10 9.49 -13.09
C GLY A 55 1.36 9.87 -11.79
N LEU A 56 2.03 9.71 -10.63
CA LEU A 56 1.46 9.95 -9.32
C LEU A 56 1.94 11.32 -8.79
N THR A 57 0.99 12.11 -8.29
CA THR A 57 1.28 13.35 -7.55
C THR A 57 0.45 13.35 -6.27
N ALA A 58 1.11 13.44 -5.14
CA ALA A 58 0.47 13.55 -3.83
C ALA A 58 0.71 14.94 -3.25
N ARG A 59 -0.34 15.56 -2.68
CA ARG A 59 -0.26 16.89 -2.07
C ARG A 59 -1.17 16.99 -0.86
N ARG A 60 -0.77 17.78 0.11
CA ARG A 60 -1.64 18.13 1.23
C ARG A 60 -2.72 19.09 0.76
N VAL A 61 -3.93 18.88 1.27
CA VAL A 61 -5.05 19.80 1.10
C VAL A 61 -5.67 20.09 2.46
N THR A 62 -5.94 21.35 2.73
CA THR A 62 -6.61 21.79 3.95
C THR A 62 -8.07 22.05 3.59
N THR A 63 -8.88 21.01 3.62
CA THR A 63 -10.32 21.12 3.38
C THR A 63 -11.03 20.69 4.65
N GLY A 64 -11.42 21.66 5.49
CA GLY A 64 -12.08 21.39 6.77
C GLY A 64 -11.13 21.30 7.97
N ALA A 65 -11.55 20.60 9.03
CA ALA A 65 -10.86 20.56 10.32
C ALA A 65 -9.66 19.59 10.37
N LYS A 66 -9.55 18.65 9.41
CA LYS A 66 -8.49 17.66 9.35
C LYS A 66 -7.62 17.84 8.11
N PRO A 67 -6.30 17.66 8.23
CA PRO A 67 -5.42 17.63 7.06
C PRO A 67 -5.74 16.40 6.21
N GLN A 68 -5.85 16.60 4.91
CA GLN A 68 -6.09 15.55 3.93
C GLN A 68 -4.94 15.48 2.93
N VAL A 69 -4.81 14.34 2.28
CA VAL A 69 -3.93 14.15 1.14
C VAL A 69 -4.80 13.88 -0.09
N ALA A 70 -4.57 14.68 -1.13
CA ALA A 70 -5.10 14.42 -2.45
C ALA A 70 -4.01 13.76 -3.30
N VAL A 71 -4.40 12.71 -4.01
CA VAL A 71 -3.51 11.97 -4.92
C VAL A 71 -4.11 11.99 -6.31
N ASP A 72 -3.39 12.55 -7.25
CA ASP A 72 -3.70 12.49 -8.68
C ASP A 72 -2.84 11.39 -9.30
N LEU A 73 -3.44 10.51 -10.10
CA LEU A 73 -2.80 9.33 -10.65
C LEU A 73 -3.17 9.15 -12.12
N ALA A 74 -2.18 8.82 -12.97
CA ALA A 74 -2.44 8.42 -14.34
C ALA A 74 -3.25 7.11 -14.37
N ALA A 75 -4.38 7.13 -15.08
CA ALA A 75 -5.34 6.04 -15.11
C ALA A 75 -5.53 5.51 -16.53
N PRO A 76 -5.12 4.28 -16.84
CA PRO A 76 -5.47 3.66 -18.12
C PRO A 76 -6.98 3.57 -18.29
N PRO A 77 -7.53 3.88 -19.47
CA PRO A 77 -8.96 3.82 -19.70
C PRO A 77 -9.51 2.42 -19.45
N GLY A 78 -10.66 2.35 -18.74
CA GLY A 78 -11.42 1.12 -18.56
C GLY A 78 -10.81 0.09 -17.60
N GLN A 79 -9.73 0.41 -16.91
CA GLN A 79 -9.14 -0.46 -15.90
C GLN A 79 -9.46 0.05 -14.48
N PRO A 80 -9.86 -0.83 -13.56
CA PRO A 80 -10.00 -0.47 -12.16
C PRO A 80 -8.61 -0.16 -11.58
N ILE A 81 -8.56 0.88 -10.75
CA ILE A 81 -7.37 1.26 -10.02
C ILE A 81 -7.66 1.19 -8.54
N GLU A 82 -6.78 0.54 -7.82
CA GLU A 82 -6.75 0.56 -6.36
C GLU A 82 -5.49 1.26 -5.89
N LEU A 83 -5.62 2.07 -4.85
CA LEU A 83 -4.52 2.80 -4.25
C LEU A 83 -4.44 2.46 -2.78
N PHE A 84 -3.27 2.05 -2.34
CA PHE A 84 -2.94 1.84 -0.94
C PHE A 84 -1.88 2.83 -0.52
N VAL A 85 -1.83 3.16 0.77
CA VAL A 85 -0.85 4.07 1.35
C VAL A 85 -0.33 3.54 2.67
N GLU A 86 0.96 3.66 2.86
CA GLU A 86 1.66 3.30 4.09
C GLU A 86 2.44 4.50 4.60
N GLY A 87 2.41 4.68 5.91
CA GLY A 87 3.25 5.66 6.61
C GLY A 87 4.71 5.19 6.72
N PRO A 88 5.61 6.06 7.20
CA PRO A 88 7.03 5.73 7.34
C PRO A 88 7.32 4.64 8.37
N THR A 89 6.35 4.28 9.17
CA THR A 89 6.47 3.20 10.17
C THR A 89 5.22 2.33 10.21
N PRO A 90 5.34 1.03 10.53
CA PRO A 90 4.18 0.13 10.66
C PRO A 90 3.18 0.53 11.76
N LYS A 91 3.58 1.43 12.66
CA LYS A 91 2.72 1.94 13.74
C LYS A 91 1.74 3.02 13.27
N TRP A 92 1.92 3.54 12.06
CA TRP A 92 1.03 4.55 11.50
C TRP A 92 0.05 3.90 10.51
N ALA A 93 -1.09 3.49 11.02
CA ALA A 93 -2.18 2.94 10.22
C ALA A 93 -2.95 4.08 9.53
N LEU A 94 -2.57 4.40 8.30
CA LEU A 94 -3.29 5.37 7.48
C LEU A 94 -4.60 4.77 6.94
N PRO A 95 -5.65 5.59 6.77
CA PRO A 95 -6.88 5.13 6.12
C PRO A 95 -6.63 4.77 4.65
N ILE A 96 -7.39 3.82 4.16
CA ILE A 96 -7.35 3.45 2.73
C ILE A 96 -7.82 4.65 1.90
N PRO A 97 -7.04 5.09 0.89
CA PRO A 97 -7.44 6.17 0.00
C PRO A 97 -8.75 5.85 -0.72
N LYS A 98 -9.65 6.82 -0.76
CA LYS A 98 -10.96 6.69 -1.42
C LYS A 98 -10.94 7.43 -2.75
N PRO A 99 -11.58 6.91 -3.81
CA PRO A 99 -11.77 7.67 -5.03
C PRO A 99 -12.52 8.98 -4.72
N ALA A 100 -11.89 10.11 -5.05
CA ALA A 100 -12.49 11.44 -4.86
C ALA A 100 -13.39 11.83 -6.06
N LYS A 101 -13.05 11.33 -7.25
CA LYS A 101 -13.82 11.48 -8.47
C LYS A 101 -13.71 10.21 -9.32
N PRO A 102 -14.72 9.89 -10.13
CA PRO A 102 -14.60 8.84 -11.13
C PRO A 102 -13.40 9.08 -12.04
N ALA A 103 -12.70 8.02 -12.41
CA ALA A 103 -11.60 8.12 -13.36
C ALA A 103 -12.12 8.68 -14.69
N SER A 104 -11.51 9.75 -15.18
CA SER A 104 -11.87 10.42 -16.41
C SER A 104 -10.65 11.00 -17.10
N ASN A 105 -10.67 11.07 -18.43
CA ASN A 105 -9.58 11.66 -19.23
C ASN A 105 -8.18 11.12 -18.91
N GLY A 106 -8.09 9.82 -18.58
CA GLY A 106 -6.80 9.21 -18.28
C GLY A 106 -6.25 9.55 -16.88
N GLN A 107 -7.07 10.07 -15.99
CA GLN A 107 -6.68 10.39 -14.61
C GLN A 107 -7.68 9.86 -13.59
N ALA A 108 -7.18 9.42 -12.45
CA ALA A 108 -7.95 9.08 -11.26
C ALA A 108 -7.52 9.99 -10.11
N GLN A 109 -8.46 10.36 -9.26
CA GLN A 109 -8.20 11.16 -8.07
C GLN A 109 -8.63 10.40 -6.84
N PHE A 110 -7.75 10.35 -5.85
CA PHE A 110 -8.00 9.74 -4.55
C PHE A 110 -7.78 10.76 -3.45
N SER A 111 -8.39 10.52 -2.30
CA SER A 111 -8.13 11.30 -1.10
C SER A 111 -8.21 10.44 0.15
N PHE A 112 -7.48 10.84 1.17
CA PHE A 112 -7.55 10.24 2.49
C PHE A 112 -7.19 11.26 3.57
N ASP A 113 -7.68 11.04 4.78
CA ASP A 113 -7.35 11.85 5.93
C ASP A 113 -5.94 11.50 6.44
N LEU A 114 -5.15 12.51 6.74
CA LEU A 114 -3.85 12.32 7.40
C LEU A 114 -4.09 12.16 8.91
N ASP A 115 -4.67 11.02 9.28
CA ASP A 115 -5.10 10.69 10.64
C ASP A 115 -4.20 9.62 11.27
N GLY A 116 -4.37 9.37 12.58
CA GLY A 116 -3.66 8.29 13.27
C GLY A 116 -2.15 8.48 13.37
N MET A 117 -1.66 9.72 13.31
CA MET A 117 -0.23 10.00 13.44
C MET A 117 0.34 9.51 14.76
N PRO A 118 1.53 8.90 14.74
CA PRO A 118 2.22 8.54 15.97
C PRO A 118 2.45 9.75 16.88
N PRO A 119 2.50 9.58 18.19
CA PRO A 119 2.83 10.67 19.12
C PRO A 119 4.13 11.36 18.74
N GLY A 120 4.13 12.69 18.72
CA GLY A 120 5.30 13.51 18.36
C GLY A 120 5.49 13.79 16.87
N VAL A 121 4.64 13.27 16.00
CA VAL A 121 4.59 13.63 14.58
C VAL A 121 3.58 14.75 14.36
N ASP A 122 4.04 15.88 13.81
CA ASP A 122 3.17 16.99 13.44
C ASP A 122 2.62 16.76 12.02
N ALA A 123 1.31 16.95 11.84
CA ALA A 123 0.64 16.86 10.55
C ALA A 123 1.19 17.84 9.49
N LYS A 124 1.88 18.89 9.92
CA LYS A 124 2.50 19.88 9.03
C LYS A 124 3.95 19.58 8.68
N SER A 125 4.58 18.64 9.40
CA SER A 125 5.96 18.25 9.09
C SER A 125 6.02 17.46 7.80
N PRO A 126 7.13 17.56 7.04
CA PRO A 126 7.35 16.71 5.88
C PRO A 126 7.29 15.23 6.26
N VAL A 127 6.61 14.43 5.46
CA VAL A 127 6.45 13.00 5.71
C VAL A 127 6.64 12.20 4.43
N ASP A 128 7.38 11.10 4.55
CA ASP A 128 7.56 10.15 3.46
C ASP A 128 6.43 9.11 3.51
N LEU A 129 5.71 8.97 2.42
CA LEU A 129 4.66 7.97 2.24
C LEU A 129 5.05 7.00 1.14
N THR A 130 4.62 5.76 1.30
CA THR A 130 4.73 4.73 0.27
C THR A 130 3.34 4.44 -0.27
N PHE A 131 3.18 4.61 -1.58
CA PHE A 131 1.94 4.31 -2.29
C PHE A 131 2.09 3.03 -3.09
N THR A 132 1.12 2.12 -2.97
CA THR A 132 1.01 0.96 -3.87
C THR A 132 -0.17 1.18 -4.79
N VAL A 133 0.11 1.25 -6.09
CA VAL A 133 -0.88 1.40 -7.15
C VAL A 133 -1.10 0.05 -7.81
N VAL A 134 -2.33 -0.43 -7.79
CA VAL A 134 -2.74 -1.68 -8.46
C VAL A 134 -3.63 -1.35 -9.64
N THR A 135 -3.26 -1.88 -10.82
CA THR A 135 -4.03 -1.70 -12.05
C THR A 135 -4.12 -3.06 -12.77
N GLY A 136 -5.28 -3.69 -12.71
CA GLY A 136 -5.47 -5.05 -13.20
C GLY A 136 -4.57 -6.05 -12.44
N ASP A 137 -3.68 -6.70 -13.16
CA ASP A 137 -2.71 -7.69 -12.64
C ASP A 137 -1.32 -7.09 -12.31
N ARG A 138 -1.16 -5.78 -12.46
CA ARG A 138 0.10 -5.07 -12.21
C ARG A 138 0.03 -4.25 -10.95
N ALA A 139 1.12 -4.27 -10.19
CA ALA A 139 1.30 -3.40 -9.04
C ALA A 139 2.65 -2.70 -9.11
N VAL A 140 2.65 -1.43 -8.71
CA VAL A 140 3.88 -0.63 -8.57
C VAL A 140 3.89 0.08 -7.22
N GLU A 141 5.08 0.26 -6.67
CA GLU A 141 5.30 0.96 -5.42
C GLU A 141 6.01 2.29 -5.68
N VAL A 142 5.52 3.36 -5.08
CA VAL A 142 6.02 4.73 -5.25
C VAL A 142 6.29 5.33 -3.88
N LYS A 143 7.51 5.80 -3.65
CA LYS A 143 7.83 6.62 -2.49
C LYS A 143 7.65 8.09 -2.85
N SER A 144 6.90 8.82 -2.04
CA SER A 144 6.63 10.23 -2.24
C SER A 144 6.72 10.97 -0.92
N ARG A 145 7.40 12.12 -0.95
CA ARG A 145 7.50 13.04 0.18
C ARG A 145 6.37 14.07 0.07
N LEU A 146 5.65 14.23 1.15
CA LEU A 146 4.71 15.33 1.35
C LEU A 146 5.40 16.44 2.15
N ASP A 147 5.49 17.60 1.57
CA ASP A 147 5.98 18.82 2.21
C ASP A 147 4.85 19.62 2.87
#